data_d2b24459b5ead10bd3fa414bea5a7d08
#
_entry.id   d2b24459b5ead10bd3fa414bea5a7d08
#
_cell.length_a   1.000
_cell.length_b   1.000
_cell.length_c   1.000
_cell.angle_alpha   90.00
_cell.angle_beta   90.00
_cell.angle_gamma   90.00
#
_symmetry.space_group_name_H-M   'P 1'
#
loop_
_entity.id
_entity.type
_entity.pdbx_description
1 polymer ?
#
loop_
_entity_poly.entity_id
_entity_poly.type
_entity_poly.pdbx_seq_one_letter_code
_entity_poly.pdbx_strand_id
1 'polypeptide(L)'
;MTSVDLTNQLSWSRRVKDASFRTLLTMSILAALGFIFGVIYSLWNDSKFLLTKEIVVNFPSYDPDSAGFQSPIFGSIWVVSLAAIVALPIGILTALYLEEFAGRGNRFTRILELNIQNLAGVPAVVFGMIGLAFIARGPLGWGFTVGSAAMVLAMMILPVVIIVSRESIRAVPPSYKEGALALGATQWQAVRRLVLPSSIPGTATGSILAVSRAMGESAPLLLLGALAFVTFNPTGPESQYTVLPLAIFKYASDSREEFHYIASAGSLILIIILFSLNLIAILLRDFTTRKNRV
;
A
#
# COMPACT_ATOMS: atom_id res chain seq x y z
N MET A 1 -8.64 1.64 48.96
CA MET A 1 -9.40 0.82 48.01
C MET A 1 -8.44 -0.23 47.47
N THR A 2 -8.51 -1.43 48.03
CA THR A 2 -7.66 -2.58 47.64
C THR A 2 -8.07 -3.07 46.26
N SER A 3 -7.15 -3.02 45.30
CA SER A 3 -7.32 -3.62 43.99
C SER A 3 -7.55 -5.14 44.17
N VAL A 4 -8.78 -5.58 43.95
CA VAL A 4 -9.12 -7.01 43.96
C VAL A 4 -8.38 -7.66 42.80
N ASP A 5 -7.41 -8.48 43.09
CA ASP A 5 -6.62 -9.24 42.13
C ASP A 5 -7.50 -10.36 41.54
N LEU A 6 -8.25 -10.06 40.50
CA LEU A 6 -9.18 -10.98 39.83
C LEU A 6 -8.46 -12.17 39.16
N THR A 7 -7.13 -12.10 39.06
CA THR A 7 -6.34 -13.15 38.37
C THR A 7 -6.26 -14.46 39.22
N ASN A 8 -6.55 -14.39 40.51
CA ASN A 8 -6.40 -15.53 41.42
C ASN A 8 -7.66 -16.44 41.51
N GLN A 9 -8.78 -16.08 40.85
CA GLN A 9 -10.03 -16.86 40.91
C GLN A 9 -10.27 -17.76 39.67
N LEU A 10 -9.36 -17.76 38.69
CA LEU A 10 -9.52 -18.64 37.53
C LEU A 10 -9.17 -20.08 37.89
N SER A 11 -10.08 -21.03 37.59
CA SER A 11 -9.83 -22.47 37.78
C SER A 11 -8.53 -22.88 37.05
N TRP A 12 -7.79 -23.83 37.60
CA TRP A 12 -6.50 -24.31 37.07
C TRP A 12 -6.61 -24.67 35.55
N SER A 13 -7.72 -25.28 35.15
CA SER A 13 -7.99 -25.62 33.74
C SER A 13 -8.06 -24.40 32.82
N ARG A 14 -8.57 -23.26 33.30
CA ARG A 14 -8.60 -22.01 32.52
C ARG A 14 -7.22 -21.40 32.40
N ARG A 15 -6.42 -21.42 33.47
CA ARG A 15 -5.02 -20.94 33.43
C ARG A 15 -4.17 -21.74 32.45
N VAL A 16 -4.34 -23.07 32.41
CA VAL A 16 -3.62 -23.93 31.46
C VAL A 16 -4.04 -23.61 30.03
N LYS A 17 -5.34 -23.46 29.77
CA LYS A 17 -5.84 -23.09 28.43
C LYS A 17 -5.32 -21.72 27.99
N ASP A 18 -5.34 -20.73 28.86
CA ASP A 18 -4.82 -19.38 28.56
C ASP A 18 -3.32 -19.41 28.30
N ALA A 19 -2.56 -20.16 29.11
CA ALA A 19 -1.12 -20.33 28.92
C ALA A 19 -0.82 -21.03 27.59
N SER A 20 -1.52 -22.12 27.29
CA SER A 20 -1.36 -22.87 26.02
C SER A 20 -1.72 -21.98 24.81
N PHE A 21 -2.80 -21.21 24.91
CA PHE A 21 -3.21 -20.29 23.84
C PHE A 21 -2.17 -19.18 23.61
N ARG A 22 -1.66 -18.55 24.69
CA ARG A 22 -0.60 -17.55 24.58
C ARG A 22 0.67 -18.14 23.97
N THR A 23 1.08 -19.33 24.41
CA THR A 23 2.26 -20.03 23.88
C THR A 23 2.09 -20.31 22.41
N LEU A 24 0.92 -20.82 21.99
CA LEU A 24 0.63 -21.10 20.57
C LEU A 24 0.67 -19.84 19.71
N LEU A 25 0.08 -18.73 20.19
CA LEU A 25 0.15 -17.45 19.49
C LEU A 25 1.59 -16.94 19.39
N THR A 26 2.34 -17.00 20.48
CA THR A 26 3.74 -16.56 20.48
C THR A 26 4.59 -17.41 19.53
N MET A 27 4.43 -18.73 19.55
CA MET A 27 5.12 -19.63 18.62
C MET A 27 4.74 -19.35 17.16
N SER A 28 3.47 -19.07 16.87
CA SER A 28 3.02 -18.71 15.53
C SER A 28 3.69 -17.42 15.03
N ILE A 29 3.79 -16.40 15.90
CA ILE A 29 4.48 -15.14 15.55
C ILE A 29 5.98 -15.39 15.33
N LEU A 30 6.62 -16.15 16.22
CA LEU A 30 8.05 -16.48 16.10
C LEU A 30 8.33 -17.30 14.83
N ALA A 31 7.45 -18.25 14.49
CA ALA A 31 7.56 -19.03 13.26
C ALA A 31 7.43 -18.15 12.02
N ALA A 32 6.46 -17.22 12.00
CA ALA A 32 6.30 -16.28 10.89
C ALA A 32 7.51 -15.36 10.74
N LEU A 33 8.02 -14.80 11.85
CA LEU A 33 9.24 -13.99 11.83
C LEU A 33 10.45 -14.81 11.37
N GLY A 34 10.62 -16.03 11.89
CA GLY A 34 11.69 -16.93 11.49
C GLY A 34 11.65 -17.25 9.99
N PHE A 35 10.45 -17.45 9.43
CA PHE A 35 10.28 -17.66 7.99
C PHE A 35 10.69 -16.43 7.18
N ILE A 36 10.23 -15.22 7.59
CA ILE A 36 10.60 -13.97 6.91
C ILE A 36 12.13 -13.76 6.96
N PHE A 37 12.75 -13.94 8.12
CA PHE A 37 14.20 -13.84 8.27
C PHE A 37 14.94 -14.88 7.41
N GLY A 38 14.41 -16.11 7.35
CA GLY A 38 14.96 -17.17 6.51
C GLY A 38 14.94 -16.81 5.03
N VAL A 39 13.83 -16.26 4.54
CA VAL A 39 13.70 -15.79 3.14
C VAL A 39 14.69 -14.64 2.87
N ILE A 40 14.74 -13.63 3.75
CA ILE A 40 15.67 -12.50 3.57
C ILE A 40 17.13 -12.98 3.60
N TYR A 41 17.45 -13.91 4.48
CA TYR A 41 18.79 -14.50 4.55
C TYR A 41 19.15 -15.28 3.28
N SER A 42 18.22 -16.07 2.73
CA SER A 42 18.43 -16.77 1.46
C SER A 42 18.67 -15.77 0.34
N LEU A 43 17.80 -14.76 0.18
CA LEU A 43 17.96 -13.72 -0.84
C LEU A 43 19.31 -12.99 -0.70
N TRP A 44 19.71 -12.68 0.52
CA TRP A 44 21.01 -12.05 0.79
C TRP A 44 22.17 -12.93 0.38
N ASN A 45 22.14 -14.23 0.77
CA ASN A 45 23.22 -15.15 0.46
C ASN A 45 23.40 -15.34 -1.05
N ASP A 46 22.27 -15.39 -1.80
CA ASP A 46 22.26 -15.58 -3.23
C ASP A 46 22.71 -14.34 -4.01
N SER A 47 22.49 -13.14 -3.45
CA SER A 47 22.65 -11.89 -4.19
C SER A 47 23.75 -10.96 -3.67
N LYS A 48 24.40 -11.24 -2.54
CA LYS A 48 25.37 -10.36 -1.88
C LYS A 48 26.51 -9.86 -2.78
N PHE A 49 26.93 -10.68 -3.76
CA PHE A 49 27.99 -10.33 -4.71
C PHE A 49 27.47 -9.49 -5.90
N LEU A 50 26.15 -9.51 -6.15
CA LEU A 50 25.50 -8.77 -7.23
C LEU A 50 24.92 -7.42 -6.78
N LEU A 51 24.91 -7.14 -5.48
CA LEU A 51 24.42 -5.86 -4.93
C LEU A 51 25.45 -4.74 -5.14
N THR A 52 25.81 -4.52 -6.39
CA THR A 52 26.69 -3.43 -6.83
C THR A 52 25.87 -2.24 -7.31
N LYS A 53 26.53 -1.10 -7.52
CA LYS A 53 25.89 0.06 -8.13
C LYS A 53 25.31 -0.27 -9.52
N GLU A 54 25.96 -1.17 -10.23
CA GLU A 54 25.62 -1.55 -11.60
C GLU A 54 24.24 -2.17 -11.70
N ILE A 55 23.84 -3.05 -10.77
CA ILE A 55 22.51 -3.68 -10.75
C ILE A 55 21.36 -2.66 -10.68
N VAL A 56 21.60 -1.49 -10.08
CA VAL A 56 20.62 -0.40 -9.95
C VAL A 56 20.66 0.55 -11.13
N VAL A 57 21.84 0.76 -11.73
CA VAL A 57 22.05 1.76 -12.77
C VAL A 57 21.92 1.17 -14.18
N ASN A 58 22.15 -0.13 -14.35
CA ASN A 58 21.99 -0.77 -15.64
C ASN A 58 20.52 -1.00 -16.00
N PHE A 59 20.23 -0.99 -17.28
CA PHE A 59 18.93 -1.36 -17.82
C PHE A 59 18.75 -2.88 -17.82
N PRO A 60 17.50 -3.38 -17.92
CA PRO A 60 17.25 -4.79 -18.17
C PRO A 60 18.01 -5.30 -19.41
N SER A 61 18.64 -6.46 -19.30
CA SER A 61 19.42 -7.10 -20.37
C SER A 61 19.13 -8.60 -20.45
N TYR A 62 19.35 -9.17 -21.63
CA TYR A 62 19.37 -10.63 -21.83
C TYR A 62 20.76 -11.23 -21.53
N ASP A 63 21.74 -10.39 -21.27
CA ASP A 63 23.06 -10.77 -20.82
C ASP A 63 23.15 -10.56 -19.30
N PRO A 64 23.41 -11.62 -18.51
CA PRO A 64 23.47 -11.52 -17.06
C PRO A 64 24.49 -10.50 -16.54
N ASP A 65 25.64 -10.36 -17.22
CA ASP A 65 26.72 -9.47 -16.78
C ASP A 65 26.35 -7.98 -16.90
N SER A 66 25.40 -7.65 -17.76
CA SER A 66 24.95 -6.27 -17.99
C SER A 66 23.52 -6.02 -17.47
N ALA A 67 22.84 -7.02 -16.93
CA ALA A 67 21.46 -6.92 -16.49
C ALA A 67 21.30 -6.06 -15.23
N GLY A 68 20.26 -5.21 -15.20
CA GLY A 68 19.96 -4.37 -14.08
C GLY A 68 18.49 -4.00 -13.97
N PHE A 69 18.16 -3.10 -13.03
CA PHE A 69 16.80 -2.74 -12.68
C PHE A 69 16.49 -1.25 -12.83
N GLN A 70 17.28 -0.48 -13.58
CA GLN A 70 17.06 0.97 -13.68
C GLN A 70 15.65 1.32 -14.14
N SER A 71 15.23 0.88 -15.33
CA SER A 71 13.88 1.20 -15.83
C SER A 71 12.75 0.59 -14.99
N PRO A 72 12.85 -0.64 -14.42
CA PRO A 72 11.86 -1.16 -13.50
C PRO A 72 11.67 -0.35 -12.22
N ILE A 73 12.75 0.18 -11.65
CA ILE A 73 12.72 1.04 -10.46
C ILE A 73 11.99 2.35 -10.79
N PHE A 74 12.44 3.04 -11.86
CA PHE A 74 11.81 4.30 -12.27
C PHE A 74 10.34 4.10 -12.69
N GLY A 75 10.03 3.01 -13.40
CA GLY A 75 8.67 2.68 -13.79
C GLY A 75 7.76 2.42 -12.58
N SER A 76 8.23 1.68 -11.57
CA SER A 76 7.49 1.47 -10.33
C SER A 76 7.21 2.79 -9.60
N ILE A 77 8.22 3.66 -9.50
CA ILE A 77 8.07 4.98 -8.85
C ILE A 77 7.05 5.82 -9.60
N TRP A 78 7.13 5.90 -10.94
CA TRP A 78 6.19 6.66 -11.75
C TRP A 78 4.75 6.17 -11.62
N VAL A 79 4.54 4.86 -11.80
CA VAL A 79 3.20 4.26 -11.74
C VAL A 79 2.57 4.45 -10.37
N VAL A 80 3.30 4.15 -9.29
CA VAL A 80 2.78 4.23 -7.92
C VAL A 80 2.57 5.68 -7.48
N SER A 81 3.49 6.59 -7.84
CA SER A 81 3.33 8.01 -7.51
C SER A 81 2.10 8.61 -8.18
N LEU A 82 1.90 8.32 -9.48
CA LEU A 82 0.75 8.81 -10.21
C LEU A 82 -0.56 8.19 -9.69
N ALA A 83 -0.55 6.89 -9.35
CA ALA A 83 -1.69 6.23 -8.71
C ALA A 83 -2.04 6.87 -7.36
N ALA A 84 -1.04 7.19 -6.54
CA ALA A 84 -1.23 7.85 -5.26
C ALA A 84 -1.78 9.28 -5.43
N ILE A 85 -1.25 10.07 -6.37
CA ILE A 85 -1.72 11.43 -6.67
C ILE A 85 -3.22 11.42 -7.03
N VAL A 86 -3.71 10.38 -7.68
CA VAL A 86 -5.13 10.25 -8.04
C VAL A 86 -5.95 9.69 -6.88
N ALA A 87 -5.52 8.56 -6.30
CA ALA A 87 -6.33 7.82 -5.34
C ALA A 87 -6.41 8.48 -3.96
N LEU A 88 -5.33 9.10 -3.48
CA LEU A 88 -5.33 9.67 -2.12
C LEU A 88 -6.28 10.86 -1.98
N PRO A 89 -6.26 11.89 -2.85
CA PRO A 89 -7.19 13.00 -2.72
C PRO A 89 -8.64 12.54 -2.87
N ILE A 90 -8.94 11.73 -3.89
CA ILE A 90 -10.30 11.24 -4.14
C ILE A 90 -10.78 10.39 -2.95
N GLY A 91 -9.95 9.47 -2.45
CA GLY A 91 -10.31 8.59 -1.35
C GLY A 91 -10.56 9.35 -0.04
N ILE A 92 -9.67 10.28 0.31
CA ILE A 92 -9.79 11.10 1.53
C ILE A 92 -11.03 12.01 1.47
N LEU A 93 -11.26 12.67 0.34
CA LEU A 93 -12.43 13.52 0.15
C LEU A 93 -13.74 12.72 0.19
N THR A 94 -13.76 11.53 -0.42
CA THR A 94 -14.90 10.61 -0.36
C THR A 94 -15.17 10.16 1.08
N ALA A 95 -14.13 9.79 1.82
CA ALA A 95 -14.24 9.40 3.22
C ALA A 95 -14.80 10.54 4.07
N LEU A 96 -14.28 11.75 3.89
CA LEU A 96 -14.74 12.96 4.58
C LEU A 96 -16.21 13.25 4.29
N TYR A 97 -16.61 13.17 3.03
CA TYR A 97 -18.01 13.37 2.65
C TYR A 97 -18.94 12.34 3.31
N LEU A 98 -18.56 11.05 3.25
CA LEU A 98 -19.38 9.96 3.79
C LEU A 98 -19.54 10.04 5.32
N GLU A 99 -18.49 10.45 6.05
CA GLU A 99 -18.55 10.52 7.52
C GLU A 99 -19.18 11.79 8.06
N GLU A 100 -18.94 12.94 7.41
CA GLU A 100 -19.28 14.22 7.96
C GLU A 100 -20.49 14.90 7.31
N PHE A 101 -20.77 14.61 6.03
CA PHE A 101 -21.79 15.29 5.26
C PHE A 101 -22.92 14.38 4.76
N ALA A 102 -22.64 13.10 4.55
CA ALA A 102 -23.69 12.16 4.16
C ALA A 102 -24.62 11.89 5.34
N GLY A 103 -25.93 12.10 5.16
CA GLY A 103 -26.92 11.91 6.21
C GLY A 103 -26.90 10.46 6.74
N ARG A 104 -26.82 10.31 8.06
CA ARG A 104 -26.91 9.00 8.74
C ARG A 104 -28.26 8.37 8.41
N GLY A 105 -28.25 7.13 7.87
CA GLY A 105 -29.48 6.40 7.50
C GLY A 105 -29.96 6.58 6.06
N ASN A 106 -29.27 7.36 5.23
CA ASN A 106 -29.59 7.47 3.81
C ASN A 106 -29.28 6.15 3.09
N ARG A 107 -30.28 5.58 2.38
CA ARG A 107 -30.13 4.35 1.60
C ARG A 107 -29.03 4.43 0.55
N PHE A 108 -28.86 5.59 -0.07
CA PHE A 108 -27.80 5.82 -1.06
C PHE A 108 -26.41 5.71 -0.43
N THR A 109 -26.19 6.35 0.71
CA THR A 109 -24.93 6.25 1.46
C THR A 109 -24.60 4.81 1.81
N ARG A 110 -25.61 4.04 2.29
CA ARG A 110 -25.44 2.63 2.63
C ARG A 110 -25.06 1.77 1.41
N ILE A 111 -25.66 2.04 0.25
CA ILE A 111 -25.33 1.34 -1.01
C ILE A 111 -23.89 1.65 -1.41
N LEU A 112 -23.46 2.93 -1.33
CA LEU A 112 -22.07 3.31 -1.62
C LEU A 112 -21.08 2.62 -0.68
N GLU A 113 -21.37 2.57 0.61
CA GLU A 113 -20.53 1.87 1.61
C GLU A 113 -20.36 0.39 1.28
N LEU A 114 -21.46 -0.31 0.99
CA LEU A 114 -21.43 -1.70 0.61
C LEU A 114 -20.62 -1.93 -0.68
N ASN A 115 -20.76 -1.05 -1.67
CA ASN A 115 -19.98 -1.15 -2.91
C ASN A 115 -18.49 -0.93 -2.66
N ILE A 116 -18.10 0.07 -1.84
CA ILE A 116 -16.70 0.32 -1.50
C ILE A 116 -16.10 -0.90 -0.79
N GLN A 117 -16.83 -1.50 0.16
CA GLN A 117 -16.37 -2.70 0.86
C GLN A 117 -16.25 -3.90 -0.08
N ASN A 118 -17.21 -4.10 -0.98
CA ASN A 118 -17.15 -5.17 -1.98
C ASN A 118 -15.98 -4.98 -2.95
N LEU A 119 -15.73 -3.75 -3.42
CA LEU A 119 -14.60 -3.44 -4.29
C LEU A 119 -13.24 -3.71 -3.62
N ALA A 120 -13.12 -3.47 -2.31
CA ALA A 120 -11.90 -3.80 -1.57
C ALA A 120 -11.60 -5.31 -1.54
N GLY A 121 -12.60 -6.16 -1.73
CA GLY A 121 -12.49 -7.62 -1.78
C GLY A 121 -12.28 -8.19 -3.20
N VAL A 122 -12.32 -7.36 -4.24
CA VAL A 122 -12.14 -7.81 -5.63
C VAL A 122 -10.69 -8.25 -5.86
N PRO A 123 -10.45 -9.43 -6.47
CA PRO A 123 -9.10 -9.86 -6.83
C PRO A 123 -8.39 -8.85 -7.73
N ALA A 124 -7.12 -8.57 -7.44
CA ALA A 124 -6.34 -7.54 -8.16
C ALA A 124 -6.30 -7.75 -9.68
N VAL A 125 -6.27 -9.01 -10.13
CA VAL A 125 -6.26 -9.37 -11.56
C VAL A 125 -7.52 -8.85 -12.30
N VAL A 126 -8.66 -8.75 -11.61
CA VAL A 126 -9.92 -8.24 -12.20
C VAL A 126 -9.77 -6.77 -12.57
N PHE A 127 -9.12 -5.96 -11.72
CA PHE A 127 -8.80 -4.58 -12.04
C PHE A 127 -7.90 -4.47 -13.28
N GLY A 128 -6.94 -5.39 -13.42
CA GLY A 128 -6.10 -5.49 -14.62
C GLY A 128 -6.91 -5.81 -15.88
N MET A 129 -7.88 -6.74 -15.81
CA MET A 129 -8.77 -7.05 -16.93
C MET A 129 -9.64 -5.87 -17.31
N ILE A 130 -10.22 -5.17 -16.33
CA ILE A 130 -10.99 -3.94 -16.57
C ILE A 130 -10.09 -2.88 -17.19
N GLY A 131 -8.89 -2.68 -16.66
CA GLY A 131 -7.91 -1.75 -17.21
C GLY A 131 -7.52 -2.04 -18.65
N LEU A 132 -7.29 -3.31 -18.96
CA LEU A 132 -7.00 -3.76 -20.34
C LEU A 132 -8.19 -3.49 -21.27
N ALA A 133 -9.41 -3.85 -20.85
CA ALA A 133 -10.61 -3.77 -21.67
C ALA A 133 -11.11 -2.34 -21.90
N PHE A 134 -10.96 -1.46 -20.92
CA PHE A 134 -11.56 -0.11 -20.98
C PHE A 134 -10.52 1.01 -21.12
N ILE A 135 -9.33 0.86 -20.51
CA ILE A 135 -8.32 1.93 -20.46
C ILE A 135 -7.27 1.72 -21.56
N ALA A 136 -6.63 0.55 -21.60
CA ALA A 136 -5.51 0.35 -22.52
C ALA A 136 -5.97 0.09 -23.97
N ARG A 137 -6.86 -0.87 -24.18
CA ARG A 137 -7.34 -1.27 -25.53
C ARG A 137 -8.76 -0.84 -25.85
N GLY A 138 -9.50 -0.38 -24.85
CA GLY A 138 -10.91 -0.05 -24.98
C GLY A 138 -11.16 1.41 -25.37
N PRO A 139 -12.31 1.98 -24.93
CA PRO A 139 -12.76 3.30 -25.36
C PRO A 139 -11.80 4.45 -25.08
N LEU A 140 -10.96 4.33 -24.02
CA LEU A 140 -9.99 5.37 -23.68
C LEU A 140 -8.73 5.30 -24.57
N GLY A 141 -8.34 4.10 -25.00
CA GLY A 141 -7.24 3.92 -25.95
C GLY A 141 -5.87 4.41 -25.50
N TRP A 142 -5.61 4.45 -24.17
CA TRP A 142 -4.35 4.99 -23.64
C TRP A 142 -3.13 4.10 -23.89
N GLY A 143 -3.34 2.87 -24.40
CA GLY A 143 -2.27 1.91 -24.63
C GLY A 143 -1.66 1.37 -23.35
N PHE A 144 -0.51 0.70 -23.51
CA PHE A 144 0.27 0.12 -22.42
C PHE A 144 1.25 1.14 -21.85
N THR A 145 0.74 2.10 -21.11
CA THR A 145 1.46 3.26 -20.62
C THR A 145 1.47 3.35 -19.09
N VAL A 146 2.36 4.17 -18.56
CA VAL A 146 2.39 4.52 -17.13
C VAL A 146 1.03 5.01 -16.65
N GLY A 147 0.34 5.84 -17.45
CA GLY A 147 -0.97 6.39 -17.11
C GLY A 147 -2.04 5.31 -16.97
N SER A 148 -2.09 4.35 -17.91
CA SER A 148 -3.01 3.22 -17.85
C SER A 148 -2.77 2.36 -16.58
N ALA A 149 -1.52 2.06 -16.30
CA ALA A 149 -1.12 1.31 -15.12
C ALA A 149 -1.49 2.05 -13.82
N ALA A 150 -1.15 3.33 -13.75
CA ALA A 150 -1.43 4.16 -12.59
C ALA A 150 -2.93 4.29 -12.31
N MET A 151 -3.76 4.43 -13.35
CA MET A 151 -5.21 4.49 -13.21
C MET A 151 -5.78 3.18 -12.64
N VAL A 152 -5.28 2.04 -13.10
CA VAL A 152 -5.71 0.71 -12.59
C VAL A 152 -5.28 0.51 -11.14
N LEU A 153 -4.04 0.86 -10.79
CA LEU A 153 -3.60 0.81 -9.39
C LEU A 153 -4.39 1.81 -8.54
N ALA A 154 -4.69 3.00 -9.03
CA ALA A 154 -5.51 3.97 -8.32
C ALA A 154 -6.91 3.42 -8.02
N MET A 155 -7.57 2.80 -9.01
CA MET A 155 -8.88 2.15 -8.82
C MET A 155 -8.82 1.02 -7.77
N MET A 156 -7.74 0.26 -7.75
CA MET A 156 -7.53 -0.85 -6.81
C MET A 156 -7.31 -0.37 -5.37
N ILE A 157 -6.49 0.68 -5.17
CA ILE A 157 -6.18 1.17 -3.81
C ILE A 157 -7.25 2.12 -3.27
N LEU A 158 -8.05 2.74 -4.12
CA LEU A 158 -9.07 3.73 -3.76
C LEU A 158 -10.03 3.23 -2.66
N PRO A 159 -10.64 2.04 -2.74
CA PRO A 159 -11.51 1.53 -1.69
C PRO A 159 -10.79 1.40 -0.34
N VAL A 160 -9.55 0.95 -0.34
CA VAL A 160 -8.73 0.80 0.88
C VAL A 160 -8.46 2.17 1.50
N VAL A 161 -8.08 3.17 0.70
CA VAL A 161 -7.86 4.56 1.15
C VAL A 161 -9.13 5.14 1.75
N ILE A 162 -10.30 4.92 1.12
CA ILE A 162 -11.59 5.39 1.64
C ILE A 162 -11.87 4.76 3.01
N ILE A 163 -11.76 3.43 3.13
CA ILE A 163 -12.05 2.70 4.38
C ILE A 163 -11.15 3.19 5.52
N VAL A 164 -9.84 3.25 5.30
CA VAL A 164 -8.89 3.66 6.35
C VAL A 164 -9.06 5.14 6.73
N SER A 165 -9.33 6.01 5.76
CA SER A 165 -9.61 7.42 6.02
C SER A 165 -10.89 7.60 6.83
N ARG A 166 -11.96 6.84 6.53
CA ARG A 166 -13.20 6.83 7.32
C ARG A 166 -12.96 6.41 8.76
N GLU A 167 -12.24 5.30 8.96
CA GLU A 167 -11.90 4.84 10.31
C GLU A 167 -11.11 5.90 11.09
N SER A 168 -10.20 6.59 10.42
CA SER A 168 -9.40 7.65 11.03
C SER A 168 -10.25 8.87 11.40
N ILE A 169 -11.22 9.24 10.58
CA ILE A 169 -12.16 10.34 10.86
C ILE A 169 -13.09 9.94 12.02
N ARG A 170 -13.61 8.72 12.05
CA ARG A 170 -14.44 8.20 13.15
C ARG A 170 -13.72 8.13 14.48
N ALA A 171 -12.41 7.93 14.48
CA ALA A 171 -11.61 7.89 15.69
C ALA A 171 -11.47 9.26 16.38
N VAL A 172 -11.80 10.36 15.70
CA VAL A 172 -11.82 11.70 16.31
C VAL A 172 -12.99 11.82 17.28
N PRO A 173 -12.76 12.22 18.56
CA PRO A 173 -13.83 12.34 19.54
C PRO A 173 -14.93 13.29 19.07
N PRO A 174 -16.23 12.90 19.15
CA PRO A 174 -17.36 13.73 18.74
C PRO A 174 -17.42 15.07 19.45
N SER A 175 -16.94 15.14 20.69
CA SER A 175 -16.89 16.35 21.52
C SER A 175 -16.14 17.50 20.86
N TYR A 176 -15.16 17.24 19.99
CA TYR A 176 -14.43 18.28 19.26
C TYR A 176 -15.35 19.02 18.28
N LYS A 177 -16.17 18.26 17.55
CA LYS A 177 -17.13 18.81 16.59
C LYS A 177 -18.29 19.51 17.32
N GLU A 178 -18.87 18.85 18.33
CA GLU A 178 -19.99 19.36 19.12
C GLU A 178 -19.63 20.65 19.86
N GLY A 179 -18.45 20.71 20.46
CA GLY A 179 -17.93 21.91 21.11
C GLY A 179 -17.80 23.10 20.15
N ALA A 180 -17.28 22.87 18.95
CA ALA A 180 -17.17 23.90 17.92
C ALA A 180 -18.55 24.43 17.47
N LEU A 181 -19.50 23.52 17.24
CA LEU A 181 -20.87 23.87 16.85
C LEU A 181 -21.56 24.67 17.95
N ALA A 182 -21.37 24.30 19.23
CA ALA A 182 -21.91 25.05 20.39
C ALA A 182 -21.37 26.48 20.48
N LEU A 183 -20.15 26.73 20.00
CA LEU A 183 -19.54 28.06 19.90
C LEU A 183 -19.93 28.79 18.60
N GLY A 184 -20.89 28.27 17.83
CA GLY A 184 -21.42 28.95 16.64
C GLY A 184 -20.61 28.68 15.36
N ALA A 185 -19.66 27.75 15.35
CA ALA A 185 -18.98 27.38 14.13
C ALA A 185 -19.94 26.66 13.17
N THR A 186 -19.76 26.86 11.85
CA THR A 186 -20.46 26.05 10.85
C THR A 186 -19.89 24.62 10.82
N GLN A 187 -20.66 23.68 10.31
CA GLN A 187 -20.20 22.28 10.16
C GLN A 187 -18.89 22.19 9.36
N TRP A 188 -18.77 22.94 8.26
CA TRP A 188 -17.54 22.99 7.47
C TRP A 188 -16.35 23.55 8.26
N GLN A 189 -16.56 24.57 9.08
CA GLN A 189 -15.50 25.14 9.93
C GLN A 189 -15.04 24.14 10.99
N ALA A 190 -15.97 23.43 11.65
CA ALA A 190 -15.65 22.40 12.62
C ALA A 190 -14.85 21.24 11.97
N VAL A 191 -15.32 20.76 10.81
CA VAL A 191 -14.65 19.68 10.08
C VAL A 191 -13.25 20.09 9.62
N ARG A 192 -13.12 21.25 8.94
CA ARG A 192 -11.84 21.67 8.36
C ARG A 192 -10.79 22.02 9.44
N ARG A 193 -11.21 22.60 10.56
CA ARG A 193 -10.27 23.12 11.60
C ARG A 193 -9.98 22.11 12.71
N LEU A 194 -10.88 21.15 12.96
CA LEU A 194 -10.73 20.22 14.08
C LEU A 194 -10.70 18.75 13.62
N VAL A 195 -11.75 18.30 12.91
CA VAL A 195 -11.86 16.88 12.56
C VAL A 195 -10.77 16.45 11.58
N LEU A 196 -10.62 17.17 10.47
CA LEU A 196 -9.66 16.83 9.43
C LEU A 196 -8.21 16.86 9.95
N PRO A 197 -7.71 17.91 10.63
CA PRO A 197 -6.35 17.88 11.18
C PRO A 197 -6.13 16.79 12.21
N SER A 198 -7.14 16.47 13.03
CA SER A 198 -7.05 15.42 14.05
C SER A 198 -7.03 14.01 13.42
N SER A 199 -7.64 13.81 12.24
CA SER A 199 -7.65 12.53 11.53
C SER A 199 -6.41 12.30 10.66
N ILE A 200 -5.62 13.34 10.34
CA ILE A 200 -4.43 13.24 9.46
C ILE A 200 -3.47 12.11 9.87
N PRO A 201 -3.09 11.94 11.15
CA PRO A 201 -2.12 10.91 11.52
C PRO A 201 -2.59 9.48 11.16
N GLY A 202 -3.86 9.18 11.41
CA GLY A 202 -4.46 7.88 11.07
C GLY A 202 -4.61 7.69 9.57
N THR A 203 -5.17 8.70 8.89
CA THR A 203 -5.35 8.71 7.43
C THR A 203 -4.01 8.56 6.71
N ALA A 204 -2.97 9.29 7.13
CA ALA A 204 -1.64 9.19 6.54
C ALA A 204 -1.08 7.77 6.69
N THR A 205 -1.17 7.18 7.89
CA THR A 205 -0.68 5.81 8.12
C THR A 205 -1.34 4.80 7.19
N GLY A 206 -2.67 4.83 7.08
CA GLY A 206 -3.38 3.90 6.21
C GLY A 206 -3.13 4.15 4.72
N SER A 207 -3.01 5.42 4.33
CA SER A 207 -2.64 5.78 2.96
C SER A 207 -1.25 5.27 2.57
N ILE A 208 -0.28 5.37 3.47
CA ILE A 208 1.07 4.83 3.27
C ILE A 208 1.02 3.32 3.05
N LEU A 209 0.28 2.60 3.89
CA LEU A 209 0.13 1.15 3.76
C LEU A 209 -0.54 0.77 2.42
N ALA A 210 -1.55 1.52 1.98
CA ALA A 210 -2.19 1.30 0.70
C ALA A 210 -1.24 1.52 -0.49
N VAL A 211 -0.44 2.58 -0.46
CA VAL A 211 0.56 2.90 -1.49
C VAL A 211 1.70 1.87 -1.49
N SER A 212 2.19 1.47 -0.32
CA SER A 212 3.23 0.44 -0.19
C SER A 212 2.75 -0.90 -0.76
N ARG A 213 1.48 -1.27 -0.51
CA ARG A 213 0.88 -2.45 -1.12
C ARG A 213 0.87 -2.35 -2.65
N ALA A 214 0.47 -1.20 -3.20
CA ALA A 214 0.44 -0.98 -4.64
C ALA A 214 1.81 -1.14 -5.32
N MET A 215 2.90 -0.80 -4.64
CA MET A 215 4.26 -0.96 -5.17
C MET A 215 4.67 -2.42 -5.35
N GLY A 216 4.12 -3.33 -4.54
CA GLY A 216 4.36 -4.78 -4.65
C GLY A 216 3.41 -5.51 -5.62
N GLU A 217 2.38 -4.83 -6.13
CA GLU A 217 1.38 -5.48 -6.97
C GLU A 217 1.90 -5.72 -8.40
N SER A 218 1.83 -6.97 -8.81
CA SER A 218 2.23 -7.41 -10.16
C SER A 218 1.04 -7.85 -11.02
N ALA A 219 0.03 -8.48 -10.43
CA ALA A 219 -1.04 -9.15 -11.16
C ALA A 219 -1.83 -8.26 -12.14
N PRO A 220 -2.32 -7.06 -11.78
CA PRO A 220 -3.00 -6.19 -12.71
C PRO A 220 -2.07 -5.62 -13.78
N LEU A 221 -0.81 -5.38 -13.44
CA LEU A 221 0.17 -4.76 -14.33
C LEU A 221 0.69 -5.74 -15.39
N LEU A 222 0.67 -7.04 -15.10
CA LEU A 222 0.98 -8.09 -16.05
C LEU A 222 0.08 -7.99 -17.30
N LEU A 223 -1.21 -7.78 -17.10
CA LEU A 223 -2.18 -7.64 -18.18
C LEU A 223 -2.04 -6.30 -18.95
N LEU A 224 -1.43 -5.31 -18.33
CA LEU A 224 -1.20 -3.98 -18.88
C LEU A 224 0.18 -3.81 -19.53
N GLY A 225 0.82 -4.92 -19.90
CA GLY A 225 2.03 -4.90 -20.70
C GLY A 225 3.32 -4.58 -19.95
N ALA A 226 3.32 -4.56 -18.61
CA ALA A 226 4.51 -4.26 -17.82
C ALA A 226 5.62 -5.34 -17.88
N LEU A 227 5.37 -6.46 -18.56
CA LEU A 227 6.39 -7.45 -18.94
C LEU A 227 7.25 -7.01 -20.13
N ALA A 228 6.97 -5.87 -20.73
CA ALA A 228 7.75 -5.35 -21.85
C ALA A 228 9.22 -5.18 -21.45
N PHE A 229 10.11 -5.49 -22.38
CA PHE A 229 11.54 -5.27 -22.22
C PHE A 229 11.82 -3.79 -22.52
N VAL A 230 11.97 -2.99 -21.47
CA VAL A 230 12.13 -1.54 -21.56
C VAL A 230 13.53 -1.15 -21.13
N THR A 231 14.30 -0.59 -22.07
CA THR A 231 15.70 -0.15 -21.87
C THR A 231 15.84 1.37 -21.78
N PHE A 232 14.77 2.06 -21.39
CA PHE A 232 14.76 3.50 -21.15
C PHE A 232 13.91 3.82 -19.92
N ASN A 233 14.12 4.98 -19.33
CA ASN A 233 13.31 5.44 -18.19
C ASN A 233 12.04 6.14 -18.68
N PRO A 234 10.87 5.90 -18.05
CA PRO A 234 9.67 6.66 -18.35
C PRO A 234 9.88 8.15 -18.08
N THR A 235 9.40 8.99 -19.00
CA THR A 235 9.49 10.46 -18.92
C THR A 235 8.15 11.11 -18.62
N GLY A 236 7.06 10.34 -18.68
CA GLY A 236 5.72 10.86 -18.46
C GLY A 236 4.63 9.77 -18.46
N PRO A 237 3.36 10.17 -18.28
CA PRO A 237 2.23 9.24 -18.23
C PRO A 237 2.01 8.42 -19.51
N GLU A 238 2.43 8.93 -20.67
CA GLU A 238 2.26 8.26 -21.96
C GLU A 238 3.41 7.30 -22.30
N SER A 239 4.48 7.29 -21.49
CA SER A 239 5.63 6.43 -21.71
C SER A 239 5.27 4.97 -21.51
N GLN A 240 5.89 4.09 -22.29
CA GLN A 240 5.94 2.66 -21.97
C GLN A 240 6.72 2.46 -20.68
N TYR A 241 6.46 1.34 -20.00
CA TYR A 241 7.01 1.08 -18.68
C TYR A 241 7.20 -0.40 -18.42
N THR A 242 8.03 -0.69 -17.47
CA THR A 242 8.07 -1.95 -16.74
C THR A 242 8.11 -1.65 -15.25
N VAL A 243 7.83 -2.64 -14.40
CA VAL A 243 7.83 -2.46 -12.95
C VAL A 243 8.71 -3.49 -12.26
N LEU A 244 9.26 -3.12 -11.11
CA LEU A 244 10.23 -3.94 -10.40
C LEU A 244 9.72 -5.35 -10.05
N PRO A 245 8.48 -5.55 -9.53
CA PRO A 245 7.98 -6.90 -9.26
C PRO A 245 7.90 -7.80 -10.50
N LEU A 246 7.54 -7.24 -11.65
CA LEU A 246 7.44 -8.01 -12.89
C LEU A 246 8.80 -8.27 -13.56
N ALA A 247 9.75 -7.36 -13.42
CA ALA A 247 11.13 -7.59 -13.84
C ALA A 247 11.78 -8.71 -13.00
N ILE A 248 11.55 -8.71 -11.68
CA ILE A 248 11.97 -9.79 -10.79
C ILE A 248 11.35 -11.13 -11.22
N PHE A 249 10.04 -11.14 -11.46
CA PHE A 249 9.33 -12.33 -11.92
C PHE A 249 9.88 -12.85 -13.24
N LYS A 250 10.19 -11.97 -14.19
CA LYS A 250 10.78 -12.33 -15.48
C LYS A 250 12.14 -12.99 -15.31
N TYR A 251 13.03 -12.41 -14.50
CA TYR A 251 14.34 -13.01 -14.24
C TYR A 251 14.24 -14.32 -13.45
N ALA A 252 13.35 -14.40 -12.47
CA ALA A 252 13.11 -15.62 -11.71
C ALA A 252 12.52 -16.77 -12.55
N SER A 253 11.89 -16.45 -13.69
CA SER A 253 11.31 -17.43 -14.63
C SER A 253 12.26 -17.81 -15.77
N ASP A 254 13.47 -17.24 -15.85
CA ASP A 254 14.47 -17.61 -16.83
C ASP A 254 15.07 -18.99 -16.47
N SER A 255 15.47 -19.76 -17.46
CA SER A 255 16.06 -21.11 -17.28
C SER A 255 17.52 -21.08 -16.83
N ARG A 256 18.18 -19.93 -16.90
CA ARG A 256 19.59 -19.74 -16.54
C ARG A 256 19.72 -19.35 -15.07
N GLU A 257 20.58 -20.03 -14.33
CA GLU A 257 20.78 -19.81 -12.89
C GLU A 257 21.25 -18.38 -12.56
N GLU A 258 22.04 -17.78 -13.41
CA GLU A 258 22.56 -16.40 -13.22
C GLU A 258 21.42 -15.39 -13.03
N PHE A 259 20.30 -15.57 -13.77
CA PHE A 259 19.12 -14.70 -13.63
C PHE A 259 18.36 -14.91 -12.33
N HIS A 260 18.43 -16.10 -11.73
CA HIS A 260 17.83 -16.34 -10.40
C HIS A 260 18.56 -15.54 -9.31
N TYR A 261 19.89 -15.42 -9.41
CA TYR A 261 20.66 -14.57 -8.51
C TYR A 261 20.34 -13.08 -8.72
N ILE A 262 20.16 -12.66 -9.97
CA ILE A 262 19.71 -11.29 -10.30
C ILE A 262 18.30 -11.04 -9.74
N ALA A 263 17.37 -11.99 -9.88
CA ALA A 263 16.03 -11.89 -9.31
C ALA A 263 16.06 -11.77 -7.78
N SER A 264 16.96 -12.50 -7.11
CA SER A 264 17.19 -12.39 -5.66
C SER A 264 17.68 -11.00 -5.28
N ALA A 265 18.63 -10.42 -6.05
CA ALA A 265 19.09 -9.05 -5.87
C ALA A 265 17.96 -8.03 -6.06
N GLY A 266 17.15 -8.18 -7.11
CA GLY A 266 15.98 -7.35 -7.37
C GLY A 266 14.95 -7.42 -6.25
N SER A 267 14.74 -8.61 -5.67
CA SER A 267 13.83 -8.80 -4.53
C SER A 267 14.31 -8.04 -3.29
N LEU A 268 15.62 -8.06 -2.99
CA LEU A 268 16.20 -7.26 -1.91
C LEU A 268 16.06 -5.75 -2.18
N ILE A 269 16.31 -5.32 -3.41
CA ILE A 269 16.13 -3.91 -3.80
C ILE A 269 14.68 -3.49 -3.58
N LEU A 270 13.70 -4.31 -3.97
CA LEU A 270 12.28 -4.04 -3.75
C LEU A 270 11.96 -3.92 -2.25
N ILE A 271 12.46 -4.85 -1.43
CA ILE A 271 12.29 -4.81 0.03
C ILE A 271 12.89 -3.52 0.60
N ILE A 272 14.10 -3.14 0.20
CA ILE A 272 14.75 -1.91 0.66
C ILE A 272 13.95 -0.67 0.27
N ILE A 273 13.45 -0.60 -0.97
CA ILE A 273 12.61 0.51 -1.43
C ILE A 273 11.31 0.59 -0.60
N LEU A 274 10.63 -0.53 -0.37
CA LEU A 274 9.40 -0.58 0.44
C LEU A 274 9.65 -0.13 1.89
N PHE A 275 10.71 -0.62 2.52
CA PHE A 275 11.09 -0.19 3.86
C PHE A 275 11.44 1.29 3.92
N SER A 276 12.19 1.79 2.95
CA SER A 276 12.57 3.21 2.87
C SER A 276 11.36 4.11 2.70
N LEU A 277 10.43 3.77 1.82
CA LEU A 277 9.18 4.50 1.62
C LEU A 277 8.34 4.51 2.91
N ASN A 278 8.16 3.36 3.55
CA ASN A 278 7.42 3.27 4.79
C ASN A 278 8.09 4.09 5.90
N LEU A 279 9.41 4.03 6.02
CA LEU A 279 10.16 4.80 7.03
C LEU A 279 10.02 6.30 6.80
N ILE A 280 10.22 6.78 5.56
CA ILE A 280 10.06 8.20 5.19
C ILE A 280 8.65 8.66 5.54
N ALA A 281 7.66 7.89 5.21
CA ALA A 281 6.26 8.22 5.43
C ALA A 281 5.90 8.24 6.92
N ILE A 282 6.43 7.32 7.74
CA ILE A 282 6.27 7.32 9.20
C ILE A 282 6.94 8.57 9.80
N LEU A 283 8.15 8.90 9.36
CA LEU A 283 8.87 10.09 9.84
C LEU A 283 8.10 11.38 9.50
N LEU A 284 7.62 11.52 8.26
CA LEU A 284 6.82 12.67 7.85
C LEU A 284 5.54 12.81 8.69
N ARG A 285 4.85 11.70 8.96
CA ARG A 285 3.69 11.67 9.85
C ARG A 285 4.05 12.18 11.25
N ASP A 286 5.11 11.66 11.83
CA ASP A 286 5.51 12.01 13.20
C ASP A 286 5.92 13.49 13.31
N PHE A 287 6.61 14.04 12.31
CA PHE A 287 6.92 15.47 12.24
C PHE A 287 5.64 16.31 12.18
N THR A 288 4.68 15.94 11.35
CA THR A 288 3.40 16.65 11.22
C THR A 288 2.57 16.59 12.50
N THR A 289 2.54 15.44 13.16
CA THR A 289 1.78 15.24 14.40
C THR A 289 2.38 16.02 15.58
N ARG A 290 3.71 16.12 15.68
CA ARG A 290 4.37 16.90 16.73
C ARG A 290 4.09 18.39 16.59
N LYS A 291 4.08 18.91 15.36
CA LYS A 291 3.79 20.34 15.09
C LYS A 291 2.36 20.75 15.46
N ASN A 292 1.41 19.82 15.43
CA ASN A 292 0.00 20.09 15.76
C ASN A 292 -0.33 19.89 17.26
N ARG A 293 0.64 19.48 18.10
CA ARG A 293 0.47 19.33 19.56
C ARG A 293 0.95 20.55 20.35
N VAL A 294 1.54 21.54 19.69
CA VAL A 294 1.90 22.85 20.24
C VAL A 294 0.87 23.89 19.77
#